data_5b22e37ec14b0bc16529b1179cf7c4fc
#
_entry.id   5b22e37ec14b0bc16529b1179cf7c4fc
#
_cell.length_a   1.000
_cell.length_b   1.000
_cell.length_c   1.000
_cell.angle_alpha   90.00
_cell.angle_beta   90.00
_cell.angle_gamma   90.00
#
_symmetry.space_group_name_H-M   'P 1'
#
loop_
_entity.id
_entity.type
_entity.pdbx_description
1 polymer ?
#
loop_
_entity_poly.entity_id
_entity_poly.type
_entity_poly.pdbx_seq_one_letter_code
_entity_poly.pdbx_strand_id
1 'polypeptide(L)'
;MSLVVVPVRYPLSKHSRRTLERAIEVAREREAALTILHVDLYQNGKKVTRIDLKNAVESSFGRLERARYVVRTGFLVEESILDEVAAEAADAVVIGSKQASRLRRIFQRFTDNPDIDRYLRSHLDCEVITVESARA
;
A
#
# COMPACT_ATOMS: atom_id res chain seq x y z
N MET A 1 9.00 -8.48 -14.26
CA MET A 1 8.56 -9.10 -12.99
C MET A 1 7.48 -8.22 -12.38
N SER A 2 6.37 -8.80 -12.00
CA SER A 2 5.25 -8.03 -11.43
C SER A 2 5.50 -7.70 -9.96
N LEU A 3 4.98 -6.56 -9.54
CA LEU A 3 5.08 -6.10 -8.16
C LEU A 3 3.73 -5.61 -7.65
N VAL A 4 3.35 -6.09 -6.48
CA VAL A 4 2.12 -5.70 -5.79
C VAL A 4 2.49 -4.92 -4.53
N VAL A 5 1.86 -3.78 -4.31
CA VAL A 5 2.02 -2.99 -3.08
C VAL A 5 0.76 -3.12 -2.24
N VAL A 6 0.91 -3.33 -0.94
CA VAL A 6 -0.21 -3.34 0.00
C VAL A 6 0.11 -2.46 1.21
N PRO A 7 -0.64 -1.37 1.41
CA PRO A 7 -0.51 -0.58 2.63
C PRO A 7 -1.26 -1.25 3.79
N VAL A 8 -0.65 -1.21 4.98
CA VAL A 8 -1.24 -1.77 6.20
C VAL A 8 -1.04 -0.81 7.36
N ARG A 9 -1.90 -0.90 8.36
CA ARG A 9 -1.74 -0.16 9.62
C ARG A 9 -0.88 -0.96 10.59
N TYR A 10 -0.18 -0.26 11.44
CA TYR A 10 0.57 -0.86 12.55
C TYR A 10 0.05 -0.33 13.89
N PRO A 11 -0.31 -1.18 14.85
CA PRO A 11 -0.43 -2.64 14.73
C PRO A 11 -1.49 -3.07 13.71
N LEU A 12 -1.38 -4.31 13.22
CA LEU A 12 -2.30 -4.81 12.21
C LEU A 12 -3.74 -4.86 12.73
N SER A 13 -4.61 -4.06 12.10
CA SER A 13 -6.04 -4.11 12.37
C SER A 13 -6.66 -5.31 11.63
N LYS A 14 -7.91 -5.66 11.98
CA LYS A 14 -8.67 -6.68 11.24
C LYS A 14 -8.72 -6.38 9.75
N HIS A 15 -8.96 -5.11 9.43
CA HIS A 15 -9.04 -4.66 8.04
C HIS A 15 -7.68 -4.78 7.34
N SER A 16 -6.60 -4.39 7.99
CA SER A 16 -5.24 -4.54 7.44
C SER A 16 -4.89 -6.00 7.20
N ARG A 17 -5.25 -6.90 8.11
CA ARG A 17 -5.04 -8.34 7.93
C ARG A 17 -5.78 -8.86 6.71
N ARG A 18 -7.02 -8.45 6.53
CA ARG A 18 -7.86 -8.87 5.40
C ARG A 18 -7.30 -8.34 4.07
N THR A 19 -6.87 -7.08 4.05
CA THR A 19 -6.25 -6.48 2.88
C THR A 19 -4.94 -7.18 2.54
N LEU A 20 -4.12 -7.47 3.54
CA LEU A 20 -2.85 -8.18 3.36
C LEU A 20 -3.06 -9.61 2.86
N GLU A 21 -4.04 -10.31 3.41
CA GLU A 21 -4.41 -11.65 2.96
C GLU A 21 -4.74 -11.67 1.47
N ARG A 22 -5.54 -10.69 1.03
CA ARG A 22 -5.87 -10.55 -0.40
C ARG A 22 -4.64 -10.23 -1.24
N ALA A 23 -3.76 -9.38 -0.74
CA ALA A 23 -2.53 -9.01 -1.44
C ALA A 23 -1.59 -10.21 -1.61
N ILE A 24 -1.48 -11.04 -0.58
CA ILE A 24 -0.68 -12.28 -0.64
C ILE A 24 -1.26 -13.21 -1.71
N GLU A 25 -2.56 -13.37 -1.74
CA GLU A 25 -3.26 -14.18 -2.73
C GLU A 25 -3.01 -13.69 -4.16
N VAL A 26 -3.17 -12.37 -4.38
CA VAL A 26 -2.92 -11.74 -5.68
C VAL A 26 -1.47 -11.93 -6.11
N ALA A 27 -0.53 -11.71 -5.20
CA ALA A 27 0.90 -11.87 -5.48
C ALA A 27 1.23 -13.32 -5.88
N ARG A 28 0.66 -14.30 -5.20
CA ARG A 28 0.84 -15.72 -5.53
C ARG A 28 0.27 -16.07 -6.89
N GLU A 29 -0.96 -15.62 -7.17
CA GLU A 29 -1.62 -15.87 -8.45
C GLU A 29 -0.84 -15.30 -9.63
N ARG A 30 -0.23 -14.15 -9.44
CA ARG A 30 0.51 -13.43 -10.49
C ARG A 30 2.01 -13.73 -10.49
N GLU A 31 2.48 -14.56 -9.57
CA GLU A 31 3.89 -14.82 -9.36
C GLU A 31 4.67 -13.51 -9.17
N ALA A 32 4.08 -12.59 -8.43
CA ALA A 32 4.60 -11.25 -8.22
C ALA A 32 5.34 -11.11 -6.89
N ALA A 33 6.25 -10.16 -6.83
CA ALA A 33 6.82 -9.71 -5.56
C ALA A 33 5.79 -8.86 -4.82
N LEU A 34 5.91 -8.80 -3.49
CA LEU A 34 4.99 -8.07 -2.63
C LEU A 34 5.74 -7.05 -1.79
N THR A 35 5.32 -5.79 -1.83
CA THR A 35 5.80 -4.76 -0.92
C THR A 35 4.71 -4.46 0.11
N ILE A 36 5.01 -4.70 1.37
CA ILE A 36 4.12 -4.40 2.48
C ILE A 36 4.56 -3.05 3.05
N LEU A 37 3.67 -2.07 2.91
CA LEU A 37 3.94 -0.67 3.23
C LEU A 37 3.18 -0.22 4.47
N HIS A 38 3.88 0.40 5.41
CA HIS A 38 3.26 1.16 6.49
C HIS A 38 3.66 2.62 6.37
N VAL A 39 2.70 3.51 6.47
CA VAL A 39 2.94 4.95 6.48
C VAL A 39 2.84 5.44 7.92
N ASP A 40 3.96 5.94 8.43
CA ASP A 40 4.06 6.50 9.77
C ASP A 40 3.92 8.01 9.67
N LEU A 41 2.84 8.55 10.23
CA LEU A 41 2.56 9.98 10.10
C LEU A 41 3.42 10.78 11.07
N TYR A 42 3.99 11.89 10.60
CA TYR A 42 4.81 12.78 11.43
C TYR A 42 4.09 13.24 12.70
N GLN A 43 2.80 13.51 12.58
CA GLN A 43 1.99 14.04 13.68
C GLN A 43 1.68 13.01 14.79
N ASN A 44 1.91 11.72 14.53
CA ASN A 44 1.64 10.67 15.51
C ASN A 44 2.75 10.46 16.53
N GLY A 45 3.94 10.99 16.27
CA GLY A 45 5.06 10.94 17.22
C GLY A 45 5.66 9.55 17.50
N LYS A 46 5.07 8.50 16.98
CA LYS A 46 5.58 7.13 17.12
C LYS A 46 6.35 6.74 15.88
N LYS A 47 7.50 6.12 16.09
CA LYS A 47 8.30 5.59 14.97
C LYS A 47 8.16 4.08 14.91
N VAL A 48 7.58 3.61 13.82
CA VAL A 48 7.51 2.18 13.50
C VAL A 48 8.70 1.85 12.62
N THR A 49 9.46 0.84 12.99
CA THR A 49 10.60 0.40 12.18
C THR A 49 10.17 -0.69 11.19
N ARG A 50 10.99 -0.89 10.17
CA ARG A 50 10.80 -1.99 9.21
C ARG A 50 10.74 -3.35 9.92
N ILE A 51 11.57 -3.54 10.94
CA ILE A 51 11.62 -4.78 11.73
C ILE A 51 10.33 -4.96 12.53
N ASP A 52 9.80 -3.89 13.12
CA ASP A 52 8.51 -3.93 13.82
C ASP A 52 7.40 -4.40 12.89
N LEU A 53 7.35 -3.82 11.69
CA LEU A 53 6.35 -4.18 10.68
C LEU A 53 6.50 -5.64 10.26
N LYS A 54 7.71 -6.07 9.96
CA LYS A 54 8.02 -7.45 9.57
C LYS A 54 7.56 -8.43 10.65
N ASN A 55 7.91 -8.17 11.91
CA ASN A 55 7.55 -9.03 13.04
C ASN A 55 6.03 -9.13 13.20
N ALA A 56 5.32 -8.02 13.07
CA ALA A 56 3.86 -8.00 13.15
C ALA A 56 3.21 -8.85 12.05
N VAL A 57 3.69 -8.71 10.83
CA VAL A 57 3.17 -9.47 9.68
C VAL A 57 3.50 -10.96 9.80
N GLU A 58 4.75 -11.28 10.10
CA GLU A 58 5.18 -12.68 10.21
C GLU A 58 4.55 -13.41 11.40
N SER A 59 4.19 -12.69 12.47
CA SER A 59 3.44 -13.27 13.59
C SER A 59 2.05 -13.75 13.17
N SER A 60 1.43 -13.07 12.21
CA SER A 60 0.08 -13.41 11.74
C SER A 60 0.09 -14.37 10.53
N PHE A 61 1.05 -14.24 9.64
CA PHE A 61 1.07 -14.92 8.34
C PHE A 61 2.26 -15.86 8.14
N GLY A 62 3.21 -15.88 9.07
CA GLY A 62 4.45 -16.60 8.90
C GLY A 62 5.39 -15.88 7.93
N ARG A 63 6.49 -16.53 7.57
CA ARG A 63 7.47 -15.97 6.65
C ARG A 63 6.89 -15.93 5.23
N LEU A 64 6.94 -14.75 4.63
CA LEU A 64 6.44 -14.54 3.27
C LEU A 64 7.61 -14.53 2.28
N GLU A 65 7.46 -15.30 1.20
CA GLU A 65 8.43 -15.32 0.12
C GLU A 65 8.24 -14.10 -0.77
N ARG A 66 9.35 -13.56 -1.28
CA ARG A 66 9.36 -12.40 -2.18
C ARG A 66 8.63 -11.18 -1.61
N ALA A 67 8.62 -11.06 -0.27
CA ALA A 67 8.01 -9.93 0.41
C ALA A 67 9.08 -8.97 0.92
N ARG A 68 8.80 -7.70 0.75
CA ARG A 68 9.64 -6.61 1.24
C ARG A 68 8.80 -5.72 2.15
N TYR A 69 9.40 -5.24 3.21
CA TYR A 69 8.74 -4.40 4.21
C TYR A 69 9.28 -2.98 4.11
N VAL A 70 8.40 -2.01 3.96
CA VAL A 70 8.77 -0.61 3.79
C VAL A 70 7.97 0.25 4.78
N VAL A 71 8.65 1.14 5.47
CA VAL A 71 8.03 2.15 6.32
C VAL A 71 8.38 3.51 5.75
N ARG A 72 7.36 4.28 5.38
CA ARG A 72 7.51 5.67 4.95
C ARG A 72 6.99 6.59 6.04
N THR A 73 7.59 7.76 6.13
CA THR A 73 7.09 8.84 7.00
C THR A 73 6.51 9.94 6.12
N GLY A 74 5.35 10.44 6.47
CA GLY A 74 4.68 11.48 5.69
C GLY A 74 3.59 12.18 6.47
N PHE A 75 2.95 13.15 5.84
CA PHE A 75 1.82 13.89 6.42
C PHE A 75 0.46 13.30 6.03
N LEU A 76 0.38 12.67 4.86
CA LEU A 76 -0.84 12.04 4.36
C LEU A 76 -0.52 10.60 3.92
N VAL A 77 -1.34 9.66 4.38
CA VAL A 77 -1.16 8.23 4.07
C VAL A 77 -1.25 8.00 2.57
N GLU A 78 -2.29 8.53 1.93
CA GLU A 78 -2.59 8.29 0.51
C GLU A 78 -1.47 8.82 -0.40
N GLU A 79 -0.93 9.98 -0.09
CA GLU A 79 0.17 10.59 -0.83
C GLU A 79 1.42 9.73 -0.75
N SER A 80 1.72 9.21 0.45
CA SER A 80 2.86 8.31 0.66
C SER A 80 2.69 6.98 -0.06
N ILE A 81 1.46 6.47 -0.15
CA ILE A 81 1.16 5.26 -0.93
C ILE A 81 1.46 5.51 -2.41
N LEU A 82 1.01 6.63 -2.95
CA LEU A 82 1.27 7.00 -4.35
C LEU A 82 2.77 7.14 -4.63
N ASP A 83 3.49 7.76 -3.71
CA ASP A 83 4.94 7.92 -3.84
C ASP A 83 5.65 6.56 -3.89
N GLU A 84 5.23 5.61 -3.06
CA GLU A 84 5.82 4.28 -3.06
C GLU A 84 5.47 3.49 -4.34
N VAL A 85 4.21 3.55 -4.76
CA VAL A 85 3.75 2.91 -6.00
C VAL A 85 4.55 3.44 -7.18
N ALA A 86 4.78 4.74 -7.22
CA ALA A 86 5.56 5.40 -8.26
C ALA A 86 7.03 5.00 -8.21
N ALA A 87 7.64 5.06 -7.04
CA ALA A 87 9.06 4.76 -6.85
C ALA A 87 9.39 3.32 -7.24
N GLU A 88 8.48 2.39 -6.99
CA GLU A 88 8.69 0.98 -7.30
C GLU A 88 8.12 0.54 -8.65
N ALA A 89 7.44 1.44 -9.37
CA ALA A 89 6.74 1.12 -10.61
C ALA A 89 5.82 -0.10 -10.42
N ALA A 90 5.01 -0.08 -9.37
CA ALA A 90 4.15 -1.19 -9.01
C ALA A 90 3.09 -1.47 -10.09
N ASP A 91 2.80 -2.74 -10.32
CA ASP A 91 1.78 -3.17 -11.29
C ASP A 91 0.38 -3.14 -10.70
N ALA A 92 0.29 -3.37 -9.39
CA ALA A 92 -0.98 -3.36 -8.68
C ALA A 92 -0.80 -2.86 -7.25
N VAL A 93 -1.84 -2.24 -6.71
CA VAL A 93 -1.94 -1.89 -5.30
C VAL A 93 -3.24 -2.50 -4.75
N VAL A 94 -3.14 -3.17 -3.60
CA VAL A 94 -4.29 -3.78 -2.92
C VAL A 94 -4.63 -2.94 -1.71
N ILE A 95 -5.79 -2.32 -1.71
CA ILE A 95 -6.20 -1.36 -0.67
C ILE A 95 -7.66 -1.55 -0.28
N GLY A 96 -8.02 -1.06 0.90
CA GLY A 96 -9.40 -1.02 1.32
C GLY A 96 -10.24 -0.06 0.46
N SER A 97 -11.52 -0.31 0.33
CA SER A 97 -12.42 0.49 -0.50
C SER A 97 -12.48 1.96 -0.08
N LYS A 98 -12.45 2.25 1.21
CA LYS A 98 -12.42 3.63 1.71
C LYS A 98 -11.13 4.35 1.33
N GLN A 99 -10.00 3.67 1.41
CA GLN A 99 -8.71 4.22 1.05
C GLN A 99 -8.61 4.43 -0.47
N ALA A 100 -9.19 3.53 -1.25
CA ALA A 100 -9.28 3.69 -2.71
C ALA A 100 -10.03 4.97 -3.08
N SER A 101 -11.15 5.26 -2.39
CA SER A 101 -11.91 6.49 -2.61
C SER A 101 -11.10 7.74 -2.31
N ARG A 102 -10.31 7.72 -1.24
CA ARG A 102 -9.42 8.84 -0.87
C ARG A 102 -8.31 9.02 -1.89
N LEU A 103 -7.73 7.93 -2.38
CA LEU A 103 -6.72 7.97 -3.44
C LEU A 103 -7.27 8.60 -4.70
N ARG A 104 -8.47 8.23 -5.12
CA ARG A 104 -9.12 8.82 -6.30
C ARG A 104 -9.32 10.32 -6.15
N ARG A 105 -9.68 10.80 -4.96
CA ARG A 105 -9.83 12.23 -4.69
C ARG A 105 -8.51 12.97 -4.81
N ILE A 106 -7.42 12.39 -4.34
CA ILE A 106 -6.09 12.96 -4.46
C ILE A 106 -5.67 13.00 -5.93
N PHE A 107 -5.88 11.92 -6.68
CA PHE A 107 -5.63 11.89 -8.13
C PHE A 107 -6.36 13.02 -8.85
N GLN A 108 -7.62 13.28 -8.53
CA GLN A 108 -8.40 14.34 -9.14
C GLN A 108 -7.84 15.73 -8.85
N ARG A 109 -7.30 15.94 -7.64
CA ARG A 109 -6.64 17.20 -7.28
C ARG A 109 -5.38 17.45 -8.09
N PHE A 110 -4.64 16.41 -8.40
CA PHE A 110 -3.37 16.52 -9.13
C PHE A 110 -3.56 16.66 -10.64
N THR A 111 -4.74 16.34 -11.19
CA THR A 111 -4.99 16.46 -12.62
C THR A 111 -4.98 17.89 -13.15
N ASP A 112 -5.08 18.89 -12.27
CA ASP A 112 -5.01 20.31 -12.65
C ASP A 112 -3.58 20.81 -12.83
N ASN A 113 -2.56 20.01 -12.49
CA ASN A 113 -1.16 20.37 -12.64
C ASN A 113 -0.54 19.53 -13.78
N PRO A 114 -0.10 20.16 -14.90
CA PRO A 114 0.41 19.42 -16.06
C PRO A 114 1.61 18.51 -15.77
N ASP A 115 2.50 18.91 -14.87
CA ASP A 115 3.68 18.11 -14.54
C ASP A 115 3.31 16.89 -13.70
N ILE A 116 2.36 17.06 -12.78
CA ILE A 116 1.84 15.98 -11.96
C ILE A 116 0.97 15.05 -12.80
N ASP A 117 0.18 15.60 -13.73
CA ASP A 117 -0.62 14.81 -14.66
C ASP A 117 0.27 13.87 -15.49
N ARG A 118 1.39 14.38 -16.00
CA ARG A 118 2.36 13.59 -16.74
C ARG A 118 2.97 12.48 -15.88
N TYR A 119 3.30 12.80 -14.65
CA TYR A 119 3.81 11.87 -13.64
C TYR A 119 2.79 10.78 -13.34
N LEU A 120 1.53 11.16 -13.12
CA LEU A 120 0.46 10.21 -12.80
C LEU A 120 0.10 9.32 -14.00
N ARG A 121 0.15 9.84 -15.23
CA ARG A 121 -0.10 9.05 -16.43
C ARG A 121 0.93 7.96 -16.63
N SER A 122 2.19 8.21 -16.30
CA SER A 122 3.23 7.18 -16.34
C SER A 122 3.02 6.09 -15.29
N HIS A 123 2.14 6.34 -14.29
CA HIS A 123 1.87 5.43 -13.17
C HIS A 123 0.41 4.95 -13.15
N LEU A 124 -0.43 5.39 -14.12
CA LEU A 124 -1.84 4.96 -14.25
C LEU A 124 -1.98 3.52 -14.72
N ASP A 125 -0.88 2.86 -15.09
CA ASP A 125 -0.88 1.43 -15.42
C ASP A 125 -0.98 0.56 -14.16
N CYS A 126 -0.94 1.17 -12.97
CA CYS A 126 -1.10 0.45 -11.73
C CYS A 126 -2.58 0.11 -11.51
N GLU A 127 -2.86 -1.18 -11.44
CA GLU A 127 -4.21 -1.66 -11.13
C GLU A 127 -4.52 -1.44 -9.65
N VAL A 128 -5.72 -0.93 -9.35
CA VAL A 128 -6.18 -0.76 -7.97
C VAL A 128 -7.16 -1.88 -7.64
N ILE A 129 -6.76 -2.77 -6.74
CA ILE A 129 -7.60 -3.87 -6.26
C ILE A 129 -8.15 -3.49 -4.90
N THR A 130 -9.47 -3.40 -4.78
CA THR A 130 -10.12 -2.97 -3.55
C THR A 130 -10.61 -4.16 -2.73
N VAL A 131 -10.50 -4.03 -1.41
CA VAL A 131 -10.99 -5.02 -0.46
C VAL A 131 -12.07 -4.38 0.39
N GLU A 132 -13.23 -4.99 0.42
CA GLU A 132 -14.36 -4.52 1.21
C GLU A 132 -14.03 -4.59 2.71
N SER A 133 -14.50 -3.58 3.45
CA SER A 133 -14.35 -3.57 4.90
C SER A 133 -15.10 -4.77 5.49
N ALA A 134 -14.46 -5.46 6.45
CA ALA A 134 -15.14 -6.50 7.20
C ALA A 134 -16.30 -5.86 7.97
N ARG A 135 -17.51 -6.34 7.73
CA ARG A 135 -18.66 -5.97 8.55
C ARG A 135 -18.51 -6.63 9.91
N ALA A 136 -18.64 -5.79 10.93
CA ALA A 136 -18.60 -6.29 12.31
C ALA A 136 -19.81 -7.20 12.53
#